data_88e5f835d220d08f271d042fce7bebbb
#
_entry.id   88e5f835d220d08f271d042fce7bebbb
#
_cell.length_a   1.000
_cell.length_b   1.000
_cell.length_c   1.000
_cell.angle_alpha   90.00
_cell.angle_beta   90.00
_cell.angle_gamma   90.00
#
_symmetry.space_group_name_H-M   'P 1'
#
loop_
_entity.id
_entity.type
_entity.pdbx_description
1 polymer ?
#
loop_
_entity_poly.entity_id
_entity_poly.type
_entity_poly.pdbx_seq_one_letter_code
_entity_poly.pdbx_strand_id
1 'polypeptide(L)'
;MCIRDSGNTDTWSDKGIHYKTGAPYFRIGMDYNALYNKKHGHMILVGLRYAATSFKYDVEALGINDPEYGGSLGNPNLIDGIWGNSLPFNYKGMKGSMQWAEFCVGIRAHVWKDLYMGWALRFKFRMSSSVAEHGDPWYVPGYGKYNGNTTGVTYTITYKLPF
;
A
#
# COMPACT_ATOMS: atom_id res chain seq x y z
N MET A 1 4.38 -22.10 4.63
CA MET A 1 5.21 -20.91 4.32
C MET A 1 4.84 -20.42 2.93
N CYS A 2 4.45 -19.19 2.78
CA CYS A 2 4.08 -18.63 1.47
C CYS A 2 4.96 -17.41 1.18
N ILE A 3 5.72 -17.47 0.11
CA ILE A 3 6.53 -16.36 -0.40
C ILE A 3 5.76 -15.77 -1.57
N ARG A 4 5.53 -14.48 -1.59
CA ARG A 4 4.85 -13.80 -2.68
C ARG A 4 5.61 -12.54 -3.06
N ASP A 5 6.11 -12.53 -4.29
CA ASP A 5 6.67 -11.35 -4.94
C ASP A 5 5.61 -10.77 -5.87
N SER A 6 5.38 -9.50 -5.77
CA SER A 6 4.51 -8.78 -6.70
C SER A 6 4.98 -7.34 -6.87
N GLY A 7 4.81 -6.81 -8.06
CA GLY A 7 5.07 -5.41 -8.37
C GLY A 7 3.76 -4.63 -8.34
N ASN A 8 3.83 -3.40 -7.90
CA ASN A 8 2.72 -2.46 -7.99
C ASN A 8 3.23 -1.11 -8.44
N THR A 9 2.47 -0.47 -9.32
CA THR A 9 2.72 0.89 -9.78
C THR A 9 1.46 1.69 -9.53
N ASP A 10 1.61 2.85 -8.92
CA ASP A 10 0.50 3.74 -8.64
C ASP A 10 0.85 5.18 -9.02
N THR A 11 -0.15 5.88 -9.52
CA THR A 11 -0.08 7.30 -9.88
C THR A 11 -1.24 8.02 -9.24
N TRP A 12 -0.95 9.11 -8.57
CA TRP A 12 -1.95 9.93 -7.90
C TRP A 12 -1.70 11.41 -8.16
N SER A 13 -2.77 12.17 -8.25
CA SER A 13 -2.72 13.62 -8.40
C SER A 13 -3.68 14.26 -7.41
N ASP A 14 -3.18 15.15 -6.58
CA ASP A 14 -3.97 15.94 -5.64
C ASP A 14 -3.44 17.37 -5.60
N LYS A 15 -4.34 18.35 -5.70
CA LYS A 15 -4.05 19.79 -5.61
C LYS A 15 -2.85 20.27 -6.46
N GLY A 16 -2.73 19.72 -7.67
CA GLY A 16 -1.63 20.07 -8.58
C GLY A 16 -0.30 19.37 -8.29
N ILE A 17 -0.26 18.42 -7.35
CA ILE A 17 0.90 17.59 -7.08
C ILE A 17 0.67 16.21 -7.70
N HIS A 18 1.63 15.76 -8.50
CA HIS A 18 1.62 14.45 -9.13
C HIS A 18 2.61 13.53 -8.42
N TYR A 19 2.11 12.38 -8.02
CA TYR A 19 2.90 11.31 -7.41
C TYR A 19 2.94 10.10 -8.33
N LYS A 20 4.12 9.55 -8.52
CA LYS A 20 4.31 8.29 -9.22
C LYS A 20 5.24 7.41 -8.41
N THR A 21 4.81 6.18 -8.15
CA THR A 21 5.63 5.19 -7.46
C THR A 21 5.48 3.83 -8.11
N GLY A 22 6.53 3.02 -8.06
CA GLY A 22 6.49 1.65 -8.56
C GLY A 22 7.69 0.88 -8.09
N ALA A 23 7.44 -0.32 -7.55
CA ALA A 23 8.50 -1.24 -7.17
C ALA A 23 7.96 -2.65 -6.90
N PRO A 24 8.82 -3.67 -7.00
CA PRO A 24 8.54 -4.97 -6.44
C PRO A 24 8.54 -4.91 -4.91
N TYR A 25 7.76 -5.77 -4.28
CA TYR A 25 7.79 -5.97 -2.84
C TYR A 25 7.88 -7.44 -2.51
N PHE A 26 8.58 -7.74 -1.44
CA PHE A 26 8.76 -9.09 -0.91
C PHE A 26 7.86 -9.28 0.31
N ARG A 27 7.22 -10.45 0.41
CA ARG A 27 6.37 -10.80 1.53
C ARG A 27 6.58 -12.26 1.91
N ILE A 28 6.85 -12.52 3.19
CA ILE A 28 6.99 -13.86 3.77
C ILE A 28 6.07 -13.99 4.98
N GLY A 29 5.44 -15.15 5.17
CA GLY A 29 4.58 -15.33 6.31
C GLY A 29 4.07 -16.75 6.48
N MET A 30 3.36 -16.96 7.59
CA MET A 30 2.74 -18.23 7.94
C MET A 30 1.28 -17.99 8.30
N ASP A 31 0.43 -18.88 7.81
CA ASP A 31 -0.99 -18.88 8.14
C ASP A 31 -1.31 -20.18 8.93
N TYR A 32 -1.99 -20.02 10.04
CA TYR A 32 -2.46 -21.11 10.89
C TYR A 32 -3.96 -21.29 10.73
N ASN A 33 -4.41 -22.52 10.51
CA ASN A 33 -5.82 -22.84 10.44
C ASN A 33 -6.34 -23.23 11.82
N ALA A 34 -7.11 -22.37 12.45
CA ALA A 34 -7.69 -22.62 13.79
C ALA A 34 -8.78 -23.71 13.81
N LEU A 35 -9.37 -24.04 12.65
CA LEU A 35 -10.39 -25.08 12.51
C LEU A 35 -9.87 -26.37 11.86
N TYR A 36 -8.57 -26.62 11.93
CA TYR A 36 -7.94 -27.79 11.31
C TYR A 36 -8.65 -29.14 11.59
N ASN A 37 -9.26 -29.27 12.75
CA ASN A 37 -9.86 -30.54 13.21
C ASN A 37 -11.35 -30.70 12.90
N LYS A 38 -11.99 -29.75 12.19
CA LYS A 38 -13.43 -29.81 11.89
C LYS A 38 -13.68 -30.20 10.44
N LYS A 39 -14.40 -31.31 10.24
CA LYS A 39 -14.70 -31.94 8.95
C LYS A 39 -15.65 -31.17 8.02
N HIS A 40 -16.06 -29.95 8.37
CA HIS A 40 -17.12 -29.23 7.64
C HIS A 40 -16.63 -28.32 6.50
N GLY A 41 -15.36 -28.38 6.11
CA GLY A 41 -14.83 -27.56 5.01
C GLY A 41 -14.70 -26.06 5.31
N HIS A 42 -15.06 -25.63 6.51
CA HIS A 42 -14.85 -24.26 6.97
C HIS A 42 -13.45 -24.10 7.56
N MET A 43 -12.83 -22.95 7.27
CA MET A 43 -11.49 -22.63 7.78
C MET A 43 -11.51 -21.25 8.41
N ILE A 44 -10.87 -21.14 9.56
CA ILE A 44 -10.50 -19.84 10.14
C ILE A 44 -8.97 -19.77 10.08
N LEU A 45 -8.47 -18.81 9.33
CA LEU A 45 -7.05 -18.62 9.11
C LEU A 45 -6.58 -17.41 9.93
N VAL A 46 -5.54 -17.60 10.70
CA VAL A 46 -4.83 -16.53 11.39
C VAL A 46 -3.39 -16.54 10.89
N GLY A 47 -2.91 -15.43 10.41
CA GLY A 47 -1.60 -15.34 9.80
C GLY A 47 -0.79 -14.16 10.27
N LEU A 48 0.52 -14.36 10.31
CA LEU A 48 1.51 -13.32 10.50
C LEU A 48 2.41 -13.28 9.28
N ARG A 49 2.66 -12.07 8.78
CA ARG A 49 3.51 -11.84 7.61
C ARG A 49 4.44 -10.68 7.87
N TYR A 50 5.63 -10.81 7.35
CA TYR A 50 6.60 -9.74 7.26
C TYR A 50 6.78 -9.36 5.78
N ALA A 51 6.87 -8.09 5.51
CA ALA A 51 7.07 -7.60 4.17
C ALA A 51 8.04 -6.43 4.12
N ALA A 52 8.73 -6.32 3.00
CA ALA A 52 9.67 -5.26 2.74
C ALA A 52 9.61 -4.83 1.28
N THR A 53 9.85 -3.55 1.05
CA THR A 53 9.99 -2.98 -0.29
C THR A 53 11.10 -1.94 -0.31
N SER A 54 11.75 -1.85 -1.46
CA SER A 54 12.61 -0.71 -1.80
C SER A 54 12.06 -0.14 -3.10
N PHE A 55 11.65 1.10 -3.08
CA PHE A 55 10.92 1.75 -4.17
C PHE A 55 11.56 3.07 -4.56
N LYS A 56 11.24 3.48 -5.78
CA LYS A 56 11.51 4.84 -6.24
C LYS A 56 10.19 5.55 -6.40
N TYR A 57 10.18 6.81 -6.08
CA TYR A 57 9.00 7.64 -6.26
C TYR A 57 9.37 9.01 -6.82
N ASP A 58 8.45 9.55 -7.57
CA ASP A 58 8.54 10.89 -8.15
C ASP A 58 7.46 11.75 -7.52
N VAL A 59 7.83 12.96 -7.19
CA VAL A 59 6.89 13.99 -6.69
C VAL A 59 7.10 15.22 -7.55
N GLU A 60 6.08 15.58 -8.30
CA GLU A 60 6.09 16.72 -9.20
C GLU A 60 4.93 17.65 -8.85
N ALA A 61 5.23 18.86 -8.49
CA ALA A 61 4.24 19.91 -8.37
C ALA A 61 4.33 20.81 -9.61
N LEU A 62 3.31 20.75 -10.42
CA LEU A 62 3.11 21.70 -11.50
C LEU A 62 2.69 23.03 -10.90
N GLY A 63 3.42 24.10 -11.22
CA GLY A 63 3.00 25.46 -10.88
C GLY A 63 1.64 25.73 -11.51
N ILE A 64 0.63 25.97 -10.69
CA ILE A 64 -0.65 26.46 -11.19
C ILE A 64 -0.49 27.97 -11.34
N ASN A 65 -0.51 28.44 -12.58
CA ASN A 65 -0.62 29.87 -12.85
C ASN A 65 -2.06 30.29 -12.50
N ASP A 66 -2.21 30.97 -11.38
CA ASP A 66 -3.43 31.67 -11.07
C ASP A 66 -3.44 32.98 -11.87
N PRO A 67 -4.34 33.15 -12.85
CA PRO A 67 -4.40 34.37 -13.65
C PRO A 67 -4.80 35.61 -12.85
N GLU A 68 -5.39 35.44 -11.69
CA GLU A 68 -5.90 36.54 -10.86
C GLU A 68 -4.83 37.04 -9.85
N TYR A 69 -3.95 36.17 -9.37
CA TYR A 69 -2.94 36.51 -8.37
C TYR A 69 -1.50 36.28 -8.81
N GLY A 70 -1.27 35.78 -10.02
CA GLY A 70 0.08 35.54 -10.56
C GLY A 70 0.91 34.50 -9.78
N GLY A 71 0.26 33.75 -8.88
CA GLY A 71 0.91 32.76 -8.04
C GLY A 71 0.95 31.40 -8.67
N SER A 72 2.06 30.68 -8.54
CA SER A 72 2.15 29.28 -8.84
C SER A 72 2.07 28.48 -7.54
N LEU A 73 1.14 27.54 -7.48
CA LEU A 73 1.07 26.58 -6.39
C LEU A 73 2.18 25.54 -6.57
N GLY A 74 3.10 25.50 -5.63
CA GLY A 74 4.20 24.55 -5.59
C GLY A 74 4.14 23.60 -4.39
N ASN A 75 5.26 23.13 -3.95
CA ASN A 75 5.34 22.24 -2.80
C ASN A 75 4.83 22.92 -1.52
N PRO A 76 3.79 22.37 -0.86
CA PRO A 76 3.29 22.93 0.40
C PRO A 76 4.33 22.92 1.54
N ASN A 77 5.41 22.14 1.41
CA ASN A 77 6.50 22.11 2.38
C ASN A 77 7.64 23.08 2.06
N LEU A 78 7.62 23.70 0.90
CA LEU A 78 8.57 24.72 0.48
C LEU A 78 7.81 26.06 0.37
N ILE A 79 7.64 26.71 1.49
CA ILE A 79 6.96 28.01 1.57
C ILE A 79 8.02 29.08 1.37
N ASP A 80 7.74 30.02 0.45
CA ASP A 80 8.49 31.26 0.38
C ASP A 80 8.35 32.01 1.70
N GLY A 81 9.47 32.21 2.40
CA GLY A 81 9.46 32.85 3.72
C GLY A 81 9.01 34.31 3.74
N ILE A 82 8.83 34.95 2.59
CA ILE A 82 8.44 36.35 2.47
C ILE A 82 6.96 36.48 2.14
N TRP A 83 6.45 35.69 1.19
CA TRP A 83 5.09 35.85 0.65
C TRP A 83 4.16 34.66 0.94
N GLY A 84 4.66 33.61 1.57
CA GLY A 84 3.87 32.42 1.91
C GLY A 84 3.47 31.55 0.70
N ASN A 85 4.01 31.81 -0.47
CA ASN A 85 3.75 31.02 -1.68
C ASN A 85 4.63 29.77 -1.72
N SER A 86 4.07 28.69 -2.17
CA SER A 86 4.82 27.46 -2.39
C SER A 86 5.53 27.49 -3.73
N LEU A 87 6.80 27.07 -3.74
CA LEU A 87 7.62 27.04 -4.93
C LEU A 87 7.31 25.79 -5.79
N PRO A 88 7.28 25.89 -7.13
CA PRO A 88 7.17 24.72 -7.98
C PRO A 88 8.40 23.82 -7.79
N PHE A 89 8.18 22.51 -7.75
CA PHE A 89 9.27 21.56 -7.59
C PHE A 89 9.03 20.28 -8.40
N ASN A 90 10.13 19.66 -8.78
CA ASN A 90 10.12 18.40 -9.52
C ASN A 90 11.24 17.52 -8.99
N TYR A 91 10.87 16.58 -8.12
CA TYR A 91 11.81 15.61 -7.56
C TYR A 91 11.55 14.25 -8.18
N LYS A 92 12.50 13.77 -8.97
CA LYS A 92 12.40 12.46 -9.65
C LYS A 92 13.43 11.48 -9.11
N GLY A 93 13.03 10.20 -9.06
CA GLY A 93 13.91 9.10 -8.68
C GLY A 93 14.32 9.09 -7.20
N MET A 94 13.52 9.68 -6.32
CA MET A 94 13.74 9.60 -4.90
C MET A 94 13.63 8.15 -4.43
N LYS A 95 14.56 7.71 -3.60
CA LYS A 95 14.59 6.34 -3.10
C LYS A 95 13.94 6.27 -1.73
N GLY A 96 13.11 5.26 -1.54
CA GLY A 96 12.52 4.94 -0.27
C GLY A 96 12.60 3.45 0.02
N SER A 97 12.61 3.09 1.28
CA SER A 97 12.45 1.71 1.72
C SER A 97 11.48 1.66 2.89
N MET A 98 10.69 0.58 2.94
CA MET A 98 9.74 0.36 4.01
C MET A 98 9.67 -1.11 4.38
N GLN A 99 9.54 -1.35 5.67
CA GLN A 99 9.33 -2.66 6.27
C GLN A 99 8.09 -2.62 7.15
N TRP A 100 7.26 -3.66 7.04
CA TRP A 100 6.03 -3.73 7.83
C TRP A 100 5.71 -5.17 8.21
N ALA A 101 4.98 -5.32 9.32
CA ALA A 101 4.34 -6.56 9.70
C ALA A 101 2.88 -6.54 9.30
N GLU A 102 2.34 -7.70 8.92
CA GLU A 102 0.91 -7.86 8.64
C GLU A 102 0.34 -8.93 9.58
N PHE A 103 -0.76 -8.60 10.22
CA PHE A 103 -1.62 -9.55 10.90
C PHE A 103 -2.84 -9.81 10.03
N CYS A 104 -3.11 -11.08 9.73
CA CYS A 104 -4.18 -11.49 8.85
C CYS A 104 -5.15 -12.39 9.59
N VAL A 105 -6.44 -12.07 9.49
CA VAL A 105 -7.52 -12.95 9.97
C VAL A 105 -8.45 -13.19 8.81
N GLY A 106 -8.72 -14.47 8.52
CA GLY A 106 -9.57 -14.84 7.40
C GLY A 106 -10.53 -15.97 7.78
N ILE A 107 -11.70 -15.92 7.17
CA ILE A 107 -12.70 -16.98 7.25
C ILE A 107 -12.94 -17.48 5.83
N ARG A 108 -12.91 -18.79 5.66
CA ARG A 108 -13.30 -19.45 4.42
C ARG A 108 -14.42 -20.42 4.72
N ALA A 109 -15.56 -20.21 4.10
CA ALA A 109 -16.74 -21.02 4.25
C ALA A 109 -16.99 -21.84 2.98
N HIS A 110 -17.36 -23.09 3.14
CA HIS A 110 -17.92 -23.93 2.11
C HIS A 110 -19.40 -23.57 1.94
N VAL A 111 -19.79 -23.06 0.79
CA VAL A 111 -21.13 -22.52 0.55
C VAL A 111 -22.00 -23.53 -0.21
N TRP A 112 -21.46 -24.11 -1.29
CA TRP A 112 -22.22 -25.04 -2.12
C TRP A 112 -21.29 -25.96 -2.91
N LYS A 113 -21.51 -27.28 -2.82
CA LYS A 113 -20.74 -28.31 -3.55
C LYS A 113 -19.22 -28.02 -3.54
N ASP A 114 -18.72 -27.43 -4.61
CA ASP A 114 -17.31 -27.10 -4.82
C ASP A 114 -17.02 -25.59 -4.73
N LEU A 115 -18.00 -24.79 -4.25
CA LEU A 115 -17.87 -23.35 -4.12
C LEU A 115 -17.51 -22.96 -2.68
N TYR A 116 -16.44 -22.20 -2.56
CA TYR A 116 -15.95 -21.62 -1.30
C TYR A 116 -15.93 -20.11 -1.40
N MET A 117 -16.37 -19.45 -0.36
CA MET A 117 -16.29 -18.00 -0.20
C MET A 117 -15.44 -17.68 1.01
N GLY A 118 -14.61 -16.66 0.89
CA GLY A 118 -13.72 -16.25 1.95
C GLY A 118 -13.61 -14.75 2.09
N TRP A 119 -13.44 -14.30 3.32
CA TRP A 119 -13.09 -12.94 3.68
C TRP A 119 -11.83 -12.95 4.51
N ALA A 120 -10.96 -11.99 4.25
CA ALA A 120 -9.77 -11.81 5.06
C ALA A 120 -9.56 -10.32 5.34
N LEU A 121 -9.31 -10.03 6.60
CA LEU A 121 -8.88 -8.75 7.09
C LEU A 121 -7.37 -8.78 7.26
N ARG A 122 -6.69 -7.74 6.81
CA ARG A 122 -5.25 -7.56 6.99
C ARG A 122 -5.00 -6.24 7.69
N PHE A 123 -4.28 -6.33 8.79
CA PHE A 123 -3.79 -5.17 9.51
C PHE A 123 -2.30 -5.08 9.26
N LYS A 124 -1.86 -3.97 8.70
CA LYS A 124 -0.46 -3.70 8.37
C LYS A 124 0.07 -2.65 9.32
N PHE A 125 1.18 -2.96 9.94
CA PHE A 125 1.86 -2.11 10.92
C PHE A 125 3.24 -1.75 10.39
N ARG A 126 3.48 -0.48 10.18
CA ARG A 126 4.79 0.03 9.76
C ARG A 126 5.79 -0.19 10.89
N MET A 127 6.87 -0.90 10.60
CA MET A 127 7.97 -1.13 11.55
C MET A 127 9.08 -0.12 11.33
N SER A 128 9.48 0.07 10.09
CA SER A 128 10.55 0.99 9.73
C SER A 128 10.28 1.58 8.35
N SER A 129 10.62 2.84 8.18
CA SER A 129 10.60 3.50 6.87
C SER A 129 11.77 4.46 6.77
N SER A 130 12.43 4.44 5.63
CA SER A 130 13.43 5.41 5.25
C SER A 130 12.98 6.02 3.92
N VAL A 131 12.75 7.31 3.92
CA VAL A 131 12.32 8.09 2.75
C VAL A 131 13.26 9.27 2.58
N ALA A 132 13.31 9.84 1.39
CA ALA A 132 14.14 11.02 1.11
C ALA A 132 13.61 12.24 1.87
N GLU A 133 14.50 13.17 2.21
CA GLU A 133 14.20 14.38 3.01
C GLU A 133 13.24 15.37 2.32
N HIS A 134 13.00 15.23 1.03
CA HIS A 134 12.29 16.21 0.20
C HIS A 134 10.80 15.86 -0.05
N GLY A 135 10.21 15.04 0.79
CA GLY A 135 8.78 14.75 0.76
C GLY A 135 8.45 13.28 0.94
N ASP A 136 7.38 13.02 1.65
CA ASP A 136 6.89 11.67 1.90
C ASP A 136 6.17 11.11 0.65
N PRO A 137 6.35 9.81 0.34
CA PRO A 137 5.59 9.17 -0.71
C PRO A 137 4.12 9.08 -0.31
N TRP A 138 3.22 9.39 -1.23
CA TRP A 138 1.79 9.21 -0.97
C TRP A 138 1.40 7.73 -0.82
N TYR A 139 2.03 6.88 -1.60
CA TYR A 139 1.74 5.44 -1.66
C TYR A 139 3.01 4.61 -1.66
N VAL A 140 2.98 3.49 -0.96
CA VAL A 140 4.08 2.53 -0.91
C VAL A 140 3.62 1.20 -1.52
N PRO A 141 4.32 0.67 -2.52
CA PRO A 141 3.98 -0.59 -3.16
C PRO A 141 3.85 -1.74 -2.17
N GLY A 142 2.71 -2.45 -2.22
CA GLY A 142 2.41 -3.56 -1.32
C GLY A 142 1.89 -3.16 0.07
N TYR A 143 2.23 -1.96 0.56
CA TYR A 143 1.73 -1.44 1.84
C TYR A 143 0.41 -0.69 1.68
N GLY A 144 0.33 0.26 0.79
CA GLY A 144 -0.79 1.15 0.56
C GLY A 144 -0.44 2.61 0.84
N LYS A 145 -1.40 3.41 1.28
CA LYS A 145 -1.18 4.82 1.63
C LYS A 145 -0.11 4.93 2.72
N TYR A 146 0.81 5.88 2.55
CA TYR A 146 1.89 6.13 3.51
C TYR A 146 1.34 6.64 4.83
N ASN A 147 1.14 5.71 5.78
CA ASN A 147 0.64 6.01 7.12
C ASN A 147 1.27 5.01 8.12
N GLY A 148 1.07 5.21 9.42
CA GLY A 148 1.54 4.30 10.46
C GLY A 148 0.93 2.90 10.38
N ASN A 149 -0.38 2.84 10.13
CA ASN A 149 -1.15 1.61 10.04
C ASN A 149 -2.08 1.64 8.83
N THR A 150 -2.28 0.49 8.21
CA THR A 150 -3.21 0.35 7.08
C THR A 150 -3.99 -0.94 7.22
N THR A 151 -5.29 -0.87 6.98
CA THR A 151 -6.17 -2.04 6.98
C THR A 151 -6.61 -2.36 5.57
N GLY A 152 -6.57 -3.64 5.23
CA GLY A 152 -7.04 -4.13 3.94
C GLY A 152 -8.08 -5.23 4.11
N VAL A 153 -9.09 -5.23 3.27
CA VAL A 153 -10.11 -6.28 3.18
C VAL A 153 -9.93 -7.02 1.87
N THR A 154 -10.02 -8.34 1.92
CA THR A 154 -9.96 -9.19 0.72
C THR A 154 -11.15 -10.13 0.74
N TYR A 155 -11.86 -10.17 -0.36
CA TYR A 155 -12.91 -11.13 -0.64
C TYR A 155 -12.41 -12.15 -1.66
N THR A 156 -12.68 -13.44 -1.44
CA THR A 156 -12.21 -14.52 -2.31
C THR A 156 -13.34 -15.47 -2.63
N ILE A 157 -13.53 -15.75 -3.89
CA ILE A 157 -14.41 -16.83 -4.38
C ILE A 157 -13.48 -17.90 -4.97
N THR A 158 -13.66 -19.14 -4.51
CA THR A 158 -12.88 -20.28 -5.01
C THR A 158 -13.83 -21.38 -5.44
N TYR A 159 -13.67 -21.84 -6.66
CA TYR A 159 -14.37 -22.99 -7.19
C TYR A 159 -13.38 -24.14 -7.38
N LYS A 160 -13.70 -25.30 -6.79
CA LYS A 160 -12.91 -26.52 -6.98
C LYS A 160 -13.42 -27.22 -8.23
N LEU A 161 -12.56 -27.33 -9.24
CA LEU A 161 -12.89 -28.06 -10.47
C LEU A 161 -12.97 -29.57 -10.17
N PRO A 162 -14.02 -30.24 -10.63
CA PRO A 162 -14.11 -31.70 -10.53
C PRO A 162 -13.19 -32.32 -11.58
N PHE A 163 -12.08 -32.87 -11.14
CA PHE A 163 -11.21 -33.73 -11.94
C PHE A 163 -11.21 -35.11 -11.31
#